data_3d54fd15bf3142a07567368464993f82
#
_entry.id   3d54fd15bf3142a07567368464993f82
#
_cell.length_a   1.000
_cell.length_b   1.000
_cell.length_c   1.000
_cell.angle_alpha   90.00
_cell.angle_beta   90.00
_cell.angle_gamma   90.00
#
_symmetry.space_group_name_H-M   'P 1'
#
loop_
_entity.id
_entity.type
_entity.pdbx_description
1 polymer ?
#
loop_
_entity_poly.entity_id
_entity_poly.type
_entity_poly.pdbx_seq_one_letter_code
_entity_poly.pdbx_strand_id
1 'polypeptide(L)'
;KNPWADIDNRGYQITQSLFAIGTGGWFGMGLYQGMPYKIPVVEKDFVFAAISEELGGIFALCVLLICLGCFLQFVLLAARMQALFYKLIAFGLAMVYAVQVFLTVGGVTKFIPSTGVTLPLVSYGGSSILSTFIIFGVIQGLYILKRNDEEDYEEKFD
;
A
#
# COMPACT_ATOMS: atom_id res chain seq x y z
N LYS A 1 1.34 23.02 5.85
CA LYS A 1 0.26 24.02 5.65
C LYS A 1 -0.99 23.49 6.35
N ASN A 2 -1.79 24.40 6.96
CA ASN A 2 -3.05 24.02 7.62
C ASN A 2 -4.16 23.85 6.56
N PRO A 3 -4.75 22.65 6.34
CA PRO A 3 -5.80 22.46 5.34
C PRO A 3 -7.10 23.19 5.69
N TRP A 4 -7.30 23.46 6.98
CA TRP A 4 -8.47 24.18 7.48
C TRP A 4 -8.47 25.68 7.12
N ALA A 5 -7.32 26.23 6.70
CA ALA A 5 -7.21 27.63 6.30
C ALA A 5 -7.62 27.88 4.84
N ASP A 6 -7.78 26.83 4.01
CA ASP A 6 -8.13 26.94 2.59
C ASP A 6 -9.01 25.75 2.17
N ILE A 7 -10.12 25.59 2.91
CA ILE A 7 -11.06 24.46 2.78
C ILE A 7 -11.69 24.41 1.39
N ASP A 8 -11.98 25.57 0.79
CA ASP A 8 -12.74 25.65 -0.45
C ASP A 8 -11.92 25.40 -1.71
N ASN A 9 -10.57 25.38 -1.60
CA ASN A 9 -9.67 25.22 -2.74
C ASN A 9 -8.70 24.04 -2.56
N ARG A 10 -7.45 24.34 -2.19
CA ARG A 10 -6.37 23.35 -2.12
C ARG A 10 -6.46 22.37 -0.95
N GLY A 11 -7.13 22.79 0.14
CA GLY A 11 -7.34 21.98 1.34
C GLY A 11 -8.55 21.04 1.23
N TYR A 12 -9.43 21.21 0.24
CA TYR A 12 -10.71 20.52 0.15
C TYR A 12 -10.58 18.99 0.19
N GLN A 13 -9.74 18.43 -0.66
CA GLN A 13 -9.56 16.98 -0.78
C GLN A 13 -9.06 16.35 0.52
N ILE A 14 -8.05 16.97 1.14
CA ILE A 14 -7.47 16.48 2.41
C ILE A 14 -8.46 16.64 3.56
N THR A 15 -9.20 17.74 3.58
CA THR A 15 -10.23 17.99 4.61
C THR A 15 -11.35 16.95 4.51
N GLN A 16 -11.84 16.67 3.31
CA GLN A 16 -12.86 15.65 3.08
C GLN A 16 -12.37 14.24 3.43
N SER A 17 -11.12 13.90 3.10
CA SER A 17 -10.55 12.60 3.47
C SER A 17 -10.42 12.41 4.99
N LEU A 18 -10.06 13.47 5.72
CA LEU A 18 -10.03 13.43 7.18
C LEU A 18 -11.42 13.31 7.81
N PHE A 19 -12.43 13.99 7.22
CA PHE A 19 -13.82 13.82 7.64
C PHE A 19 -14.29 12.38 7.38
N ALA A 20 -14.02 11.83 6.20
CA ALA A 20 -14.38 10.46 5.85
C ALA A 20 -13.80 9.45 6.85
N ILE A 21 -12.51 9.57 7.19
CA ILE A 21 -11.88 8.72 8.22
C ILE A 21 -12.54 8.93 9.60
N GLY A 22 -12.87 10.18 9.95
CA GLY A 22 -13.50 10.49 11.23
C GLY A 22 -14.94 10.00 11.35
N THR A 23 -15.73 10.08 10.28
CA THR A 23 -17.15 9.66 10.26
C THR A 23 -17.31 8.14 10.22
N GLY A 24 -16.39 7.41 9.57
CA GLY A 24 -16.42 5.96 9.51
C GLY A 24 -16.26 5.27 10.88
N GLY A 25 -15.57 5.90 11.84
CA GLY A 25 -15.36 5.31 13.16
C GLY A 25 -14.68 3.94 13.10
N TRP A 26 -14.97 3.07 14.07
CA TRP A 26 -14.38 1.72 14.13
C TRP A 26 -15.03 0.72 13.17
N PHE A 27 -16.35 0.79 12.98
CA PHE A 27 -17.14 -0.20 12.24
C PHE A 27 -17.60 0.27 10.86
N GLY A 28 -17.33 1.52 10.49
CA GLY A 28 -17.77 2.12 9.24
C GLY A 28 -19.24 2.52 9.24
N MET A 29 -19.63 3.30 8.23
CA MET A 29 -21.03 3.71 8.03
C MET A 29 -21.84 2.66 7.28
N GLY A 30 -21.21 1.67 6.68
CA GLY A 30 -21.80 0.66 5.81
C GLY A 30 -21.54 0.94 4.31
N LEU A 31 -21.53 -0.13 3.51
CA LEU A 31 -21.33 -0.04 2.06
C LEU A 31 -22.41 0.86 1.44
N TYR A 32 -21.98 1.79 0.60
CA TYR A 32 -22.83 2.79 -0.09
C TYR A 32 -23.58 3.77 0.84
N GLN A 33 -23.31 3.80 2.13
CA GLN A 33 -23.90 4.77 3.07
C GLN A 33 -22.98 5.96 3.35
N GLY A 34 -21.69 5.83 3.06
CA GLY A 34 -20.73 6.93 3.03
C GLY A 34 -20.95 7.85 1.83
N MET A 35 -20.23 8.96 1.81
CA MET A 35 -20.25 9.91 0.69
C MET A 35 -18.84 10.07 0.08
N PRO A 36 -18.12 8.96 -0.25
CA PRO A 36 -16.77 9.04 -0.76
C PRO A 36 -16.68 9.82 -2.07
N TYR A 37 -17.79 9.87 -2.86
CA TYR A 37 -17.88 10.64 -4.09
C TYR A 37 -17.70 12.16 -3.89
N LYS A 38 -17.80 12.66 -2.65
CA LYS A 38 -17.48 14.06 -2.31
C LYS A 38 -15.98 14.33 -2.32
N ILE A 39 -15.15 13.30 -2.25
CA ILE A 39 -13.69 13.43 -2.29
C ILE A 39 -13.27 13.38 -3.76
N PRO A 40 -12.76 14.47 -4.37
CA PRO A 40 -12.26 14.42 -5.72
C PRO A 40 -11.13 13.39 -5.86
N VAL A 41 -11.16 12.59 -6.94
CA VAL A 41 -10.14 11.54 -7.24
C VAL A 41 -10.04 10.46 -6.14
N VAL A 42 -11.13 10.20 -5.42
CA VAL A 42 -11.19 9.20 -4.34
C VAL A 42 -10.72 7.82 -4.77
N GLU A 43 -11.03 7.41 -6.00
CA GLU A 43 -10.69 6.10 -6.57
C GLU A 43 -9.17 5.90 -6.75
N LYS A 44 -8.40 6.99 -6.85
CA LYS A 44 -6.95 6.94 -7.06
C LYS A 44 -6.20 7.08 -5.74
N ASP A 45 -6.14 8.30 -5.23
CA ASP A 45 -5.22 8.69 -4.16
C ASP A 45 -5.84 8.58 -2.76
N PHE A 46 -7.18 8.69 -2.68
CA PHE A 46 -7.91 8.72 -1.41
C PHE A 46 -8.78 7.46 -1.15
N VAL A 47 -8.51 6.37 -1.86
CA VAL A 47 -9.26 5.11 -1.68
C VAL A 47 -9.18 4.59 -0.24
N PHE A 48 -8.07 4.82 0.47
CA PHE A 48 -7.92 4.48 1.87
C PHE A 48 -8.91 5.24 2.77
N ALA A 49 -9.19 6.51 2.45
CA ALA A 49 -10.20 7.29 3.17
C ALA A 49 -11.61 6.73 2.94
N ALA A 50 -11.95 6.36 1.69
CA ALA A 50 -13.23 5.74 1.37
C ALA A 50 -13.42 4.39 2.09
N ILE A 51 -12.39 3.55 2.14
CA ILE A 51 -12.39 2.30 2.90
C ILE A 51 -12.63 2.57 4.38
N SER A 52 -11.97 3.58 4.96
CA SER A 52 -12.14 3.94 6.36
C SER A 52 -13.54 4.46 6.66
N GLU A 53 -14.19 5.17 5.72
CA GLU A 53 -15.55 5.69 5.88
C GLU A 53 -16.61 4.58 5.83
N GLU A 54 -16.55 3.72 4.80
CA GLU A 54 -17.58 2.71 4.57
C GLU A 54 -17.38 1.45 5.41
N LEU A 55 -16.15 0.93 5.47
CA LEU A 55 -15.83 -0.33 6.14
C LEU A 55 -15.24 -0.14 7.55
N GLY A 56 -14.90 1.09 7.91
CA GLY A 56 -14.41 1.46 9.22
C GLY A 56 -12.90 1.33 9.43
N GLY A 57 -12.44 1.86 10.56
CA GLY A 57 -11.03 1.88 10.95
C GLY A 57 -10.42 0.49 11.13
N ILE A 58 -11.20 -0.48 11.59
CA ILE A 58 -10.73 -1.87 11.74
C ILE A 58 -10.33 -2.46 10.38
N PHE A 59 -11.17 -2.29 9.37
CA PHE A 59 -10.87 -2.81 8.03
C PHE A 59 -9.70 -2.07 7.38
N ALA A 60 -9.64 -0.75 7.53
CA ALA A 60 -8.49 0.05 7.09
C ALA A 60 -7.19 -0.42 7.75
N LEU A 61 -7.21 -0.72 9.06
CA LEU A 61 -6.08 -1.30 9.78
C LEU A 61 -5.69 -2.67 9.22
N CYS A 62 -6.66 -3.54 8.94
CA CYS A 62 -6.39 -4.85 8.32
C CYS A 62 -5.69 -4.70 6.96
N VAL A 63 -6.10 -3.76 6.11
CA VAL A 63 -5.44 -3.47 4.82
C VAL A 63 -3.98 -3.05 5.05
N LEU A 64 -3.71 -2.18 6.03
CA LEU A 64 -2.35 -1.77 6.39
C LEU A 64 -1.51 -2.95 6.89
N LEU A 65 -2.08 -3.83 7.72
CA LEU A 65 -1.38 -5.02 8.22
C LEU A 65 -1.06 -5.99 7.09
N ILE A 66 -1.94 -6.15 6.09
CA ILE A 66 -1.66 -6.95 4.89
C ILE A 66 -0.50 -6.33 4.10
N CYS A 67 -0.51 -5.01 3.86
CA CYS A 67 0.58 -4.33 3.18
C CYS A 67 1.92 -4.47 3.93
N LEU A 68 1.90 -4.34 5.26
CA LEU A 68 3.07 -4.54 6.10
C LEU A 68 3.55 -6.00 6.04
N GLY A 69 2.63 -6.96 6.06
CA GLY A 69 2.93 -8.39 5.91
C GLY A 69 3.64 -8.70 4.59
N CYS A 70 3.15 -8.16 3.47
CA CYS A 70 3.82 -8.29 2.17
C CYS A 70 5.24 -7.70 2.20
N PHE A 71 5.40 -6.49 2.76
CA PHE A 71 6.71 -5.88 2.89
C PHE A 71 7.68 -6.76 3.71
N LEU A 72 7.24 -7.25 4.86
CA LEU A 72 8.06 -8.12 5.71
C LEU A 72 8.46 -9.41 4.99
N GLN A 73 7.54 -10.02 4.22
CA GLN A 73 7.85 -11.21 3.42
C GLN A 73 8.92 -10.92 2.36
N PHE A 74 8.86 -9.76 1.70
CA PHE A 74 9.87 -9.37 0.71
C PHE A 74 11.24 -9.15 1.36
N VAL A 75 11.29 -8.52 2.53
CA VAL A 75 12.54 -8.32 3.28
C VAL A 75 13.10 -9.65 3.78
N LEU A 76 12.26 -10.55 4.30
CA LEU A 76 12.67 -11.88 4.73
C LEU A 76 13.21 -12.71 3.57
N LEU A 77 12.58 -12.66 2.41
CA LEU A 77 13.10 -13.30 1.19
C LEU A 77 14.49 -12.74 0.85
N ALA A 78 14.62 -11.41 0.78
CA ALA A 78 15.90 -10.76 0.51
C ALA A 78 17.00 -11.19 1.50
N ALA A 79 16.67 -11.28 2.79
CA ALA A 79 17.62 -11.70 3.82
C ALA A 79 18.13 -13.14 3.64
N ARG A 80 17.29 -14.02 3.08
CA ARG A 80 17.59 -15.44 2.88
C ARG A 80 18.30 -15.76 1.55
N MET A 81 18.41 -14.80 0.63
CA MET A 81 19.11 -14.99 -0.64
C MET A 81 20.62 -15.11 -0.44
N GLN A 82 21.27 -16.09 -1.08
CA GLN A 82 22.72 -16.31 -1.02
C GLN A 82 23.48 -15.33 -1.93
N ALA A 83 23.01 -15.18 -3.18
CA ALA A 83 23.65 -14.30 -4.15
C ALA A 83 23.33 -12.83 -3.88
N LEU A 84 24.39 -12.01 -3.71
CA LEU A 84 24.27 -10.57 -3.42
C LEU A 84 23.39 -9.82 -4.44
N PHE A 85 23.49 -10.18 -5.71
CA PHE A 85 22.71 -9.54 -6.79
C PHE A 85 21.20 -9.71 -6.56
N TYR A 86 20.73 -10.93 -6.34
CA TYR A 86 19.31 -11.21 -6.11
C TYR A 86 18.82 -10.63 -4.76
N LYS A 87 19.68 -10.65 -3.75
CA LYS A 87 19.42 -10.02 -2.45
C LYS A 87 19.13 -8.53 -2.59
N LEU A 88 19.97 -7.81 -3.36
CA LEU A 88 19.80 -6.37 -3.58
C LEU A 88 18.55 -6.06 -4.40
N ILE A 89 18.21 -6.89 -5.41
CA ILE A 89 16.97 -6.73 -6.17
C ILE A 89 15.75 -6.88 -5.26
N ALA A 90 15.68 -7.98 -4.50
CA ALA A 90 14.56 -8.24 -3.60
C ALA A 90 14.39 -7.13 -2.56
N PHE A 91 15.49 -6.67 -1.96
CA PHE A 91 15.47 -5.58 -0.98
C PHE A 91 15.05 -4.25 -1.61
N GLY A 92 15.58 -3.93 -2.79
CA GLY A 92 15.21 -2.71 -3.54
C GLY A 92 13.72 -2.66 -3.86
N LEU A 93 13.16 -3.78 -4.35
CA LEU A 93 11.73 -3.89 -4.64
C LEU A 93 10.86 -3.78 -3.37
N ALA A 94 11.31 -4.40 -2.26
CA ALA A 94 10.66 -4.24 -0.96
C ALA A 94 10.61 -2.78 -0.51
N MET A 95 11.71 -2.04 -0.68
CA MET A 95 11.78 -0.62 -0.32
C MET A 95 10.89 0.25 -1.21
N VAL A 96 10.85 0.00 -2.53
CA VAL A 96 9.93 0.70 -3.45
C VAL A 96 8.48 0.49 -3.03
N TYR A 97 8.09 -0.76 -2.73
CA TYR A 97 6.75 -1.10 -2.25
C TYR A 97 6.42 -0.39 -0.93
N ALA A 98 7.33 -0.41 0.05
CA ALA A 98 7.13 0.23 1.35
C ALA A 98 6.96 1.75 1.23
N VAL A 99 7.81 2.41 0.43
CA VAL A 99 7.72 3.86 0.18
C VAL A 99 6.39 4.20 -0.50
N GLN A 100 5.92 3.40 -1.46
CA GLN A 100 4.63 3.61 -2.12
C GLN A 100 3.47 3.56 -1.11
N VAL A 101 3.40 2.53 -0.27
CA VAL A 101 2.39 2.41 0.80
C VAL A 101 2.47 3.58 1.77
N PHE A 102 3.68 3.93 2.21
CA PHE A 102 3.90 5.02 3.17
C PHE A 102 3.47 6.38 2.62
N LEU A 103 3.80 6.69 1.36
CA LEU A 103 3.41 7.95 0.71
C LEU A 103 1.90 8.05 0.53
N THR A 104 1.24 6.95 0.17
CA THR A 104 -0.23 6.94 -0.01
C THR A 104 -0.94 7.17 1.32
N VAL A 105 -0.63 6.36 2.33
CA VAL A 105 -1.28 6.46 3.64
C VAL A 105 -0.92 7.76 4.35
N GLY A 106 0.35 8.16 4.29
CA GLY A 106 0.84 9.41 4.87
C GLY A 106 0.23 10.65 4.22
N GLY A 107 -0.05 10.61 2.90
CA GLY A 107 -0.73 11.66 2.17
C GLY A 107 -2.20 11.81 2.59
N VAL A 108 -2.92 10.70 2.70
CA VAL A 108 -4.34 10.67 3.09
C VAL A 108 -4.52 11.14 4.55
N THR A 109 -3.62 10.71 5.46
CA THR A 109 -3.66 11.09 6.88
C THR A 109 -3.02 12.45 7.17
N LYS A 110 -2.57 13.17 6.14
CA LYS A 110 -1.87 14.46 6.26
C LYS A 110 -0.55 14.41 7.02
N PHE A 111 0.00 13.27 7.24
CA PHE A 111 1.34 13.15 7.81
C PHE A 111 2.41 13.68 6.83
N ILE A 112 2.18 13.47 5.52
CA ILE A 112 3.01 13.95 4.42
C ILE A 112 2.13 14.77 3.46
N PRO A 113 2.67 15.74 2.71
CA PRO A 113 1.94 16.37 1.61
C PRO A 113 1.45 15.31 0.62
N SER A 114 0.19 15.40 0.17
CA SER A 114 -0.37 14.48 -0.82
C SER A 114 0.47 14.49 -2.10
N THR A 115 0.94 13.32 -2.52
CA THR A 115 1.87 13.15 -3.65
C THR A 115 1.19 12.54 -4.87
N GLY A 116 -0.10 12.18 -4.78
CA GLY A 116 -0.81 11.51 -5.89
C GLY A 116 -0.36 10.06 -6.13
N VAL A 117 0.27 9.43 -5.15
CA VAL A 117 0.69 8.02 -5.23
C VAL A 117 -0.46 7.12 -4.80
N THR A 118 -0.75 6.11 -5.61
CA THR A 118 -1.85 5.17 -5.40
C THR A 118 -1.45 4.01 -4.49
N LEU A 119 -2.40 3.49 -3.68
CA LEU A 119 -2.17 2.33 -2.82
C LEU A 119 -2.02 1.05 -3.68
N PRO A 120 -0.94 0.27 -3.51
CA PRO A 120 -0.70 -0.95 -4.29
C PRO A 120 -1.88 -1.92 -4.21
N LEU A 121 -2.32 -2.46 -5.36
CA LEU A 121 -3.42 -3.43 -5.53
C LEU A 121 -4.82 -2.97 -5.09
N VAL A 122 -4.97 -1.79 -4.49
CA VAL A 122 -6.25 -1.30 -3.94
C VAL A 122 -6.78 -0.12 -4.73
N SER A 123 -5.92 0.85 -5.09
CA SER A 123 -6.33 2.04 -5.81
C SER A 123 -6.49 1.80 -7.31
N TYR A 124 -7.43 2.51 -7.93
CA TYR A 124 -7.62 2.52 -9.37
C TYR A 124 -6.49 3.29 -10.07
N GLY A 125 -5.61 2.57 -10.78
CA GLY A 125 -4.52 3.16 -11.56
C GLY A 125 -3.82 2.10 -12.41
N GLY A 126 -4.03 2.11 -13.74
CA GLY A 126 -3.51 1.08 -14.65
C GLY A 126 -1.99 0.91 -14.57
N SER A 127 -1.23 2.00 -14.57
CA SER A 127 0.23 1.96 -14.45
C SER A 127 0.71 1.47 -13.08
N SER A 128 0.02 1.86 -12.01
CA SER A 128 0.33 1.43 -10.65
C SER A 128 0.06 -0.07 -10.46
N ILE A 129 -1.07 -0.56 -10.96
CA ILE A 129 -1.40 -1.98 -10.94
C ILE A 129 -0.35 -2.78 -11.71
N LEU A 130 0.00 -2.34 -12.92
CA LEU A 130 1.03 -3.01 -13.74
C LEU A 130 2.38 -3.07 -13.02
N SER A 131 2.86 -1.94 -12.48
CA SER A 131 4.13 -1.91 -11.75
C SER A 131 4.09 -2.79 -10.49
N THR A 132 2.98 -2.83 -9.77
CA THR A 132 2.82 -3.71 -8.61
C THR A 132 2.85 -5.18 -9.01
N PHE A 133 2.17 -5.57 -10.09
CA PHE A 133 2.26 -6.95 -10.61
C PHE A 133 3.68 -7.32 -11.04
N ILE A 134 4.43 -6.40 -11.63
CA ILE A 134 5.84 -6.64 -11.98
C ILE A 134 6.67 -6.88 -10.70
N ILE A 135 6.48 -6.06 -9.66
CA ILE A 135 7.17 -6.24 -8.37
C ILE A 135 6.87 -7.63 -7.80
N PHE A 136 5.59 -8.00 -7.69
CA PHE A 136 5.20 -9.31 -7.17
C PHE A 136 5.70 -10.46 -8.03
N GLY A 137 5.66 -10.32 -9.37
CA GLY A 137 6.18 -11.34 -10.30
C GLY A 137 7.68 -11.57 -10.14
N VAL A 138 8.47 -10.50 -10.01
CA VAL A 138 9.92 -10.63 -9.77
C VAL A 138 10.19 -11.25 -8.39
N ILE A 139 9.50 -10.83 -7.35
CA ILE A 139 9.62 -11.40 -5.99
C ILE A 139 9.25 -12.89 -6.00
N GLN A 140 8.20 -13.28 -6.71
CA GLN A 140 7.80 -14.68 -6.85
C GLN A 140 8.86 -15.49 -7.61
N GLY A 141 9.44 -14.93 -8.67
CA GLY A 141 10.56 -15.57 -9.40
C GLY A 141 11.79 -15.79 -8.51
N LEU A 142 12.13 -14.79 -7.68
CA LEU A 142 13.24 -14.92 -6.72
C LEU A 142 12.94 -15.95 -5.63
N TYR A 143 11.69 -16.09 -5.21
CA TYR A 143 11.29 -17.13 -4.26
C TYR A 143 11.46 -18.54 -4.84
N ILE A 144 11.06 -18.75 -6.09
CA ILE A 144 11.23 -20.02 -6.79
C ILE A 144 12.73 -20.35 -6.95
N LEU A 145 13.53 -19.36 -7.37
CA LEU A 145 14.98 -19.52 -7.52
C LEU A 145 15.61 -19.99 -6.19
N LYS A 146 15.28 -19.32 -5.10
CA LYS A 146 15.77 -19.68 -3.78
C LYS A 146 15.41 -21.13 -3.40
N ARG A 147 14.17 -21.54 -3.66
CA ARG A 147 13.70 -22.89 -3.35
C ARG A 147 14.45 -23.94 -4.14
N ASN A 148 14.68 -23.72 -5.44
CA ASN A 148 15.44 -24.62 -6.27
C ASN A 148 16.89 -24.76 -5.78
N ASP A 149 17.52 -23.62 -5.38
CA ASP A 149 18.87 -23.66 -4.80
C ASP A 149 18.91 -24.50 -3.51
N GLU A 150 17.88 -24.44 -2.68
CA GLU A 150 17.78 -25.25 -1.44
C GLU A 150 17.61 -26.74 -1.76
N GLU A 151 16.74 -27.11 -2.70
CA GLU A 151 16.51 -28.48 -3.17
C GLU A 151 17.80 -29.09 -3.75
N ASP A 152 18.55 -28.34 -4.59
CA ASP A 152 19.83 -28.77 -5.16
C ASP A 152 20.92 -28.98 -4.09
N TYR A 153 20.86 -28.25 -2.98
CA TYR A 153 21.77 -28.47 -1.86
C TYR A 153 21.45 -29.76 -1.09
N GLU A 154 20.17 -30.02 -0.84
CA GLU A 154 19.72 -31.23 -0.14
C GLU A 154 20.09 -32.51 -0.93
N GLU A 155 19.84 -32.53 -2.26
CA GLU A 155 20.20 -33.67 -3.13
C GLU A 155 21.70 -33.97 -3.19
N LYS A 156 22.57 -33.01 -2.89
CA LYS A 156 24.03 -33.22 -2.91
C LYS A 156 24.58 -33.83 -1.62
N PHE A 157 23.81 -33.84 -0.56
CA PHE A 157 24.26 -34.31 0.75
C PHE A 157 23.52 -35.56 1.24
N ASP A 158 22.49 -36.02 0.50
CA ASP A 158 21.87 -37.33 0.65
C ASP A 158 22.52 -38.34 -0.35
#